data_ed57652d3c7a6f7892dc07dea5dec7b3
#
_entry.id   ed57652d3c7a6f7892dc07dea5dec7b3
#
_cell.length_a   1.000
_cell.length_b   1.000
_cell.length_c   1.000
_cell.angle_alpha   90.00
_cell.angle_beta   90.00
_cell.angle_gamma   90.00
#
_symmetry.space_group_name_H-M   'P 1'
#
loop_
_entity.id
_entity.type
_entity.pdbx_description
1 polymer ?
#
loop_
_entity_poly.entity_id
_entity_poly.type
_entity_poly.pdbx_seq_one_letter_code
_entity_poly.pdbx_strand_id
1 'polypeptide(L)'
;MYLKELYPLSKQKNTAMTVFAIGSIPLILVLGNSMLIPVLPKMKSELNISQFQVSLTITVFSIAAAISIPLLGYFSDRFSRKAVIVPALILYGGGGLLAGIAAAWFSHAFSWILAGRIMQGIGAAGTAPMAMALTGDLFKGGQESKVLGIVEASNGFGKVISPIIGSLFALLFWYAVFFAFPIFCLVSILLTVFFVKENKKKSAPPPPGKYVHGLLSVFKQEGRWLVTAYLAGATCLFTLFGILFYLSDVLEKSFQIDGVIKGLILAIPLLCMTITSYMTGSKIMQNHSLMKILIVTGLFLMTASFAVLVFFESLIPFISTLALSSVGTGLALPCINSFITGSVGKEKRGFVTSLYGSVRFLGVALGPPVYGWLMAWSRTGMFLSTAALTFVVGLLAMLLIHVKKEAEDKAADTLFTRLQMHSE
;
A
#
# COMPACT_ATOMS: atom_id res chain seq x y z
N MET A 1 -8.73 43.96 -2.55
CA MET A 1 -7.86 44.23 -3.71
C MET A 1 -6.43 44.35 -3.25
N TYR A 2 -5.89 43.30 -2.56
CA TYR A 2 -4.50 43.17 -2.20
C TYR A 2 -4.32 41.71 -1.83
N LEU A 3 -3.64 40.92 -2.67
CA LEU A 3 -2.95 39.65 -2.48
C LEU A 3 -2.82 38.88 -3.81
N LYS A 4 -2.36 39.60 -4.85
CA LYS A 4 -1.74 39.00 -6.04
C LYS A 4 -0.28 39.44 -6.08
N GLU A 5 0.45 39.24 -5.00
CA GLU A 5 1.90 39.34 -5.05
C GLU A 5 2.46 38.04 -5.62
N LEU A 6 2.71 38.06 -6.92
CA LEU A 6 3.97 37.78 -7.59
C LEU A 6 4.84 36.67 -6.94
N TYR A 7 4.31 35.45 -6.92
CA TYR A 7 5.20 34.32 -7.12
C TYR A 7 5.51 34.25 -8.61
N PRO A 8 6.74 34.38 -9.03
CA PRO A 8 7.06 34.35 -10.45
C PRO A 8 6.57 33.03 -11.07
N LEU A 9 5.90 33.11 -12.21
CA LEU A 9 5.31 31.98 -12.94
C LEU A 9 6.28 30.79 -13.09
N SER A 10 7.59 31.05 -13.14
CA SER A 10 8.66 30.04 -13.15
C SER A 10 8.79 29.24 -11.85
N LYS A 11 8.60 29.86 -10.67
CA LYS A 11 8.60 29.17 -9.38
C LYS A 11 7.35 28.29 -9.21
N GLN A 12 6.20 28.77 -9.66
CA GLN A 12 4.93 28.06 -9.59
C GLN A 12 4.93 26.82 -10.52
N LYS A 13 5.49 26.97 -11.74
CA LYS A 13 5.65 25.87 -12.70
C LYS A 13 6.62 24.79 -12.19
N ASN A 14 7.72 25.21 -11.57
CA ASN A 14 8.68 24.28 -10.94
C ASN A 14 8.07 23.52 -9.76
N THR A 15 7.19 24.17 -8.97
CA THR A 15 6.50 23.51 -7.86
C THR A 15 5.53 22.44 -8.36
N ALA A 16 4.74 22.72 -9.40
CA ALA A 16 3.81 21.74 -9.99
C ALA A 16 4.54 20.51 -10.55
N MET A 17 5.65 20.72 -11.25
CA MET A 17 6.49 19.62 -11.77
C MET A 17 7.15 18.81 -10.67
N THR A 18 7.58 19.45 -9.57
CA THR A 18 8.09 18.74 -8.39
C THR A 18 7.01 17.87 -7.75
N VAL A 19 5.79 18.38 -7.61
CA VAL A 19 4.65 17.63 -7.06
C VAL A 19 4.30 16.44 -7.95
N PHE A 20 4.29 16.64 -9.28
CA PHE A 20 4.05 15.57 -10.25
C PHE A 20 5.14 14.48 -10.18
N ALA A 21 6.42 14.89 -10.09
CA ALA A 21 7.54 13.99 -9.92
C ALA A 21 7.40 13.14 -8.65
N ILE A 22 7.09 13.76 -7.51
CA ILE A 22 6.89 13.04 -6.23
C ILE A 22 5.68 12.10 -6.31
N GLY A 23 4.57 12.52 -6.92
CA GLY A 23 3.37 11.70 -7.10
C GLY A 23 3.59 10.50 -8.02
N SER A 24 4.52 10.55 -8.98
CA SER A 24 4.84 9.42 -9.85
C SER A 24 5.49 8.24 -9.11
N ILE A 25 6.21 8.50 -8.01
CA ILE A 25 6.98 7.48 -7.28
C ILE A 25 6.07 6.43 -6.62
N PRO A 26 5.04 6.78 -5.81
CA PRO A 26 4.14 5.79 -5.21
C PRO A 26 3.29 5.05 -6.24
N LEU A 27 3.00 5.67 -7.38
CA LEU A 27 2.31 5.04 -8.49
C LEU A 27 3.06 3.79 -8.96
N ILE A 28 4.39 3.89 -9.15
CA ILE A 28 5.24 2.78 -9.59
C ILE A 28 5.25 1.62 -8.61
N LEU A 29 5.30 1.89 -7.29
CA LEU A 29 5.24 0.85 -6.28
C LEU A 29 3.98 -0.02 -6.45
N VAL A 30 2.85 0.63 -6.63
CA VAL A 30 1.54 -0.05 -6.68
C VAL A 30 1.37 -0.84 -7.97
N LEU A 31 1.88 -0.31 -9.10
CA LEU A 31 1.88 -1.01 -10.37
C LEU A 31 2.54 -2.40 -10.25
N GLY A 32 3.59 -2.53 -9.45
CA GLY A 32 4.41 -3.73 -9.34
C GLY A 32 3.70 -5.04 -8.99
N ASN A 33 2.74 -5.01 -8.12
CA ASN A 33 1.98 -6.21 -7.75
C ASN A 33 0.62 -6.27 -8.45
N SER A 34 -0.10 -5.15 -8.50
CA SER A 34 -1.47 -5.14 -8.96
C SER A 34 -1.59 -5.36 -10.48
N MET A 35 -0.61 -4.91 -11.28
CA MET A 35 -0.57 -5.19 -12.73
C MET A 35 -0.37 -6.68 -13.07
N LEU A 36 0.28 -7.44 -12.19
CA LEU A 36 0.52 -8.87 -12.44
C LEU A 36 -0.70 -9.72 -12.16
N ILE A 37 -1.60 -9.30 -11.28
CA ILE A 37 -2.74 -10.11 -10.83
C ILE A 37 -3.57 -10.65 -12.01
N PRO A 38 -4.02 -9.86 -12.99
CA PRO A 38 -4.78 -10.39 -14.13
C PRO A 38 -3.99 -11.34 -15.02
N VAL A 39 -2.65 -11.27 -15.00
CA VAL A 39 -1.75 -12.05 -15.88
C VAL A 39 -1.36 -13.40 -15.24
N LEU A 40 -1.52 -13.56 -13.93
CA LEU A 40 -1.04 -14.74 -13.20
C LEU A 40 -1.60 -16.08 -13.72
N PRO A 41 -2.90 -16.22 -14.04
CA PRO A 41 -3.41 -17.47 -14.56
C PRO A 41 -2.78 -17.83 -15.91
N LYS A 42 -2.59 -16.86 -16.81
CA LYS A 42 -1.94 -17.06 -18.10
C LYS A 42 -0.45 -17.40 -17.96
N MET A 43 0.23 -16.72 -17.04
CA MET A 43 1.62 -17.07 -16.67
C MET A 43 1.72 -18.53 -16.18
N LYS A 44 0.75 -18.99 -15.40
CA LYS A 44 0.68 -20.37 -14.91
C LYS A 44 0.60 -21.37 -16.05
N SER A 45 -0.31 -21.15 -17.02
CA SER A 45 -0.51 -22.03 -18.15
C SER A 45 0.69 -22.04 -19.10
N GLU A 46 1.23 -20.86 -19.43
CA GLU A 46 2.35 -20.72 -20.38
C GLU A 46 3.68 -21.29 -19.85
N LEU A 47 3.94 -21.13 -18.54
CA LEU A 47 5.14 -21.68 -17.93
C LEU A 47 4.95 -23.10 -17.37
N ASN A 48 3.74 -23.64 -17.44
CA ASN A 48 3.37 -24.96 -16.92
C ASN A 48 3.79 -25.14 -15.44
N ILE A 49 3.50 -24.14 -14.59
CA ILE A 49 3.86 -24.10 -13.18
C ILE A 49 2.63 -24.25 -12.26
N SER A 50 2.87 -24.66 -11.02
CA SER A 50 1.81 -24.84 -10.04
C SER A 50 1.21 -23.51 -9.55
N GLN A 51 0.01 -23.57 -8.94
CA GLN A 51 -0.65 -22.40 -8.34
C GLN A 51 0.21 -21.76 -7.24
N PHE A 52 0.91 -22.60 -6.44
CA PHE A 52 1.85 -22.15 -5.45
C PHE A 52 3.03 -21.38 -6.08
N GLN A 53 3.63 -21.93 -7.14
CA GLN A 53 4.73 -21.25 -7.84
C GLN A 53 4.30 -19.90 -8.41
N VAL A 54 3.12 -19.80 -9.02
CA VAL A 54 2.59 -18.51 -9.48
C VAL A 54 2.48 -17.51 -8.33
N SER A 55 1.96 -17.91 -7.17
CA SER A 55 1.84 -17.02 -6.01
C SER A 55 3.18 -16.48 -5.51
N LEU A 56 4.28 -17.25 -5.70
CA LEU A 56 5.63 -16.82 -5.31
C LEU A 56 6.07 -15.54 -6.04
N THR A 57 5.54 -15.22 -7.21
CA THR A 57 5.88 -13.97 -7.91
C THR A 57 5.46 -12.72 -7.14
N ILE A 58 4.35 -12.77 -6.39
CA ILE A 58 3.92 -11.70 -5.50
C ILE A 58 4.63 -11.81 -4.14
N THR A 59 4.78 -13.04 -3.65
CA THR A 59 5.37 -13.33 -2.34
C THR A 59 6.82 -12.87 -2.22
N VAL A 60 7.70 -13.25 -3.17
CA VAL A 60 9.14 -12.91 -3.09
C VAL A 60 9.37 -11.40 -3.24
N PHE A 61 8.60 -10.74 -4.10
CA PHE A 61 8.59 -9.27 -4.19
C PHE A 61 8.25 -8.65 -2.84
N SER A 62 7.17 -9.12 -2.22
CA SER A 62 6.62 -8.53 -1.00
C SER A 62 7.51 -8.80 0.21
N ILE A 63 8.14 -9.99 0.30
CA ILE A 63 9.14 -10.30 1.34
C ILE A 63 10.38 -9.43 1.16
N ALA A 64 10.89 -9.31 -0.07
CA ALA A 64 12.05 -8.47 -0.36
C ALA A 64 11.77 -7.00 0.00
N ALA A 65 10.57 -6.49 -0.32
CA ALA A 65 10.14 -5.15 0.08
C ALA A 65 10.03 -5.02 1.60
N ALA A 66 9.41 -5.98 2.28
CA ALA A 66 9.24 -5.96 3.74
C ALA A 66 10.57 -5.87 4.49
N ILE A 67 11.57 -6.63 4.05
CA ILE A 67 12.92 -6.61 4.64
C ILE A 67 13.66 -5.31 4.32
N SER A 68 13.49 -4.78 3.11
CA SER A 68 14.24 -3.62 2.62
C SER A 68 13.68 -2.28 3.10
N ILE A 69 12.39 -2.17 3.44
CA ILE A 69 11.76 -0.90 3.87
C ILE A 69 12.47 -0.25 5.06
N PRO A 70 12.76 -0.94 6.19
CA PRO A 70 13.45 -0.32 7.31
C PRO A 70 14.89 0.09 6.98
N LEU A 71 15.57 -0.73 6.16
CA LEU A 71 16.95 -0.48 5.74
C LEU A 71 17.05 0.78 4.86
N LEU A 72 16.22 0.86 3.81
CA LEU A 72 16.21 2.00 2.91
C LEU A 72 15.67 3.25 3.60
N GLY A 73 14.75 3.11 4.57
CA GLY A 73 14.33 4.18 5.45
C GLY A 73 15.50 4.80 6.19
N TYR A 74 16.31 3.99 6.86
CA TYR A 74 17.52 4.43 7.55
C TYR A 74 18.53 5.10 6.60
N PHE A 75 18.82 4.50 5.45
CA PHE A 75 19.74 5.08 4.47
C PHE A 75 19.25 6.43 3.92
N SER A 76 17.95 6.58 3.70
CA SER A 76 17.38 7.83 3.21
C SER A 76 17.45 8.97 4.24
N ASP A 77 17.43 8.62 5.53
CA ASP A 77 17.69 9.59 6.60
C ASP A 77 19.16 10.00 6.67
N ARG A 78 20.08 9.08 6.35
CA ARG A 78 21.51 9.30 6.42
C ARG A 78 22.08 10.07 5.23
N PHE A 79 21.66 9.75 4.00
CA PHE A 79 22.21 10.34 2.77
C PHE A 79 21.33 11.46 2.23
N SER A 80 20.30 11.10 1.49
CA SER A 80 19.22 11.97 1.02
C SER A 80 18.09 11.12 0.47
N ARG A 81 16.87 11.66 0.42
CA ARG A 81 15.71 10.93 -0.13
C ARG A 81 15.94 10.58 -1.60
N LYS A 82 16.40 11.55 -2.38
CA LYS A 82 16.68 11.38 -3.81
C LYS A 82 17.78 10.35 -4.08
N ALA A 83 18.83 10.32 -3.24
CA ALA A 83 19.92 9.34 -3.36
C ALA A 83 19.48 7.90 -3.08
N VAL A 84 18.35 7.69 -2.44
CA VAL A 84 17.74 6.36 -2.26
C VAL A 84 16.68 6.07 -3.31
N ILE A 85 15.82 7.04 -3.65
CA ILE A 85 14.73 6.88 -4.62
C ILE A 85 15.26 6.51 -6.00
N VAL A 86 16.27 7.21 -6.52
CA VAL A 86 16.76 7.01 -7.90
C VAL A 86 17.36 5.61 -8.09
N PRO A 87 18.32 5.13 -7.26
CA PRO A 87 18.80 3.75 -7.37
C PRO A 87 17.73 2.71 -7.15
N ALA A 88 16.76 2.96 -6.25
CA ALA A 88 15.65 2.08 -6.01
C ALA A 88 14.75 1.92 -7.26
N LEU A 89 14.45 3.01 -7.96
CA LEU A 89 13.71 2.97 -9.23
C LEU A 89 14.50 2.27 -10.35
N ILE A 90 15.83 2.46 -10.40
CA ILE A 90 16.70 1.75 -11.35
C ILE A 90 16.64 0.24 -11.08
N LEU A 91 16.78 -0.16 -9.81
CA LEU A 91 16.70 -1.56 -9.42
C LEU A 91 15.32 -2.17 -9.70
N TYR A 92 14.26 -1.39 -9.47
CA TYR A 92 12.89 -1.81 -9.74
C TYR A 92 12.66 -2.02 -11.25
N GLY A 93 13.03 -1.06 -12.08
CA GLY A 93 12.94 -1.16 -13.54
C GLY A 93 13.82 -2.27 -14.11
N GLY A 94 15.07 -2.39 -13.61
CA GLY A 94 16.01 -3.45 -13.97
C GLY A 94 15.50 -4.85 -13.64
N GLY A 95 14.87 -5.02 -12.48
CA GLY A 95 14.20 -6.26 -12.10
C GLY A 95 13.04 -6.63 -13.03
N GLY A 96 12.25 -5.62 -13.46
CA GLY A 96 11.22 -5.81 -14.47
C GLY A 96 11.79 -6.22 -15.82
N LEU A 97 12.84 -5.55 -16.26
CA LEU A 97 13.53 -5.89 -17.51
C LEU A 97 14.09 -7.32 -17.49
N LEU A 98 14.75 -7.71 -16.39
CA LEU A 98 15.24 -9.08 -16.22
C LEU A 98 14.12 -10.11 -16.30
N ALA A 99 13.00 -9.88 -15.61
CA ALA A 99 11.85 -10.77 -15.63
C ALA A 99 11.23 -10.87 -17.03
N GLY A 100 11.12 -9.75 -17.77
CA GLY A 100 10.61 -9.70 -19.13
C GLY A 100 11.50 -10.43 -20.12
N ILE A 101 12.82 -10.20 -20.06
CA ILE A 101 13.80 -10.91 -20.91
C ILE A 101 13.77 -12.40 -20.61
N ALA A 102 13.72 -12.79 -19.35
CA ALA A 102 13.68 -14.19 -18.97
C ALA A 102 12.40 -14.88 -19.50
N ALA A 103 11.25 -14.22 -19.34
CA ALA A 103 9.97 -14.73 -19.81
C ALA A 103 9.94 -14.92 -21.35
N ALA A 104 10.65 -14.06 -22.09
CA ALA A 104 10.65 -14.10 -23.55
C ALA A 104 11.63 -15.12 -24.15
N TRP A 105 12.79 -15.34 -23.51
CA TRP A 105 13.91 -16.04 -24.16
C TRP A 105 14.55 -17.17 -23.35
N PHE A 106 14.30 -17.29 -22.03
CA PHE A 106 15.01 -18.28 -21.22
C PHE A 106 14.21 -19.58 -21.07
N SER A 107 14.89 -20.72 -21.18
CA SER A 107 14.30 -22.05 -20.94
C SER A 107 13.85 -22.26 -19.50
N HIS A 108 14.53 -21.64 -18.50
CA HIS A 108 14.18 -21.68 -17.11
C HIS A 108 13.65 -20.31 -16.63
N ALA A 109 12.69 -19.76 -17.38
CA ALA A 109 12.18 -18.40 -17.18
C ALA A 109 11.71 -18.13 -15.74
N PHE A 110 11.04 -19.08 -15.09
CA PHE A 110 10.43 -18.86 -13.77
C PHE A 110 11.43 -18.45 -12.69
N SER A 111 12.60 -19.09 -12.61
CA SER A 111 13.63 -18.76 -11.62
C SER A 111 14.18 -17.33 -11.80
N TRP A 112 14.37 -16.92 -13.05
CA TRP A 112 14.83 -15.58 -13.38
C TRP A 112 13.74 -14.51 -13.18
N ILE A 113 12.48 -14.86 -13.42
CA ILE A 113 11.34 -14.01 -13.07
C ILE A 113 11.32 -13.77 -11.56
N LEU A 114 11.51 -14.81 -10.74
CA LEU A 114 11.60 -14.64 -9.28
C LEU A 114 12.78 -13.75 -8.87
N ALA A 115 13.95 -13.93 -9.48
CA ALA A 115 15.10 -13.05 -9.24
C ALA A 115 14.78 -11.58 -9.58
N GLY A 116 14.15 -11.33 -10.74
CA GLY A 116 13.66 -10.01 -11.12
C GLY A 116 12.64 -9.45 -10.12
N ARG A 117 11.75 -10.30 -9.60
CA ARG A 117 10.76 -9.90 -8.59
C ARG A 117 11.39 -9.54 -7.24
N ILE A 118 12.45 -10.24 -6.83
CA ILE A 118 13.24 -9.87 -5.64
C ILE A 118 13.88 -8.48 -5.84
N MET A 119 14.52 -8.24 -6.98
CA MET A 119 15.09 -6.94 -7.32
C MET A 119 14.04 -5.83 -7.29
N GLN A 120 12.87 -6.07 -7.88
CA GLN A 120 11.73 -5.14 -7.84
C GLN A 120 11.26 -4.89 -6.40
N GLY A 121 11.19 -5.92 -5.56
CA GLY A 121 10.80 -5.77 -4.15
C GLY A 121 11.77 -4.89 -3.36
N ILE A 122 13.08 -5.09 -3.54
CA ILE A 122 14.10 -4.23 -2.92
C ILE A 122 13.95 -2.78 -3.42
N GLY A 123 13.78 -2.60 -4.73
CA GLY A 123 13.55 -1.27 -5.31
C GLY A 123 12.26 -0.62 -4.81
N ALA A 124 11.19 -1.38 -4.69
CA ALA A 124 9.89 -0.92 -4.18
C ALA A 124 9.98 -0.27 -2.79
N ALA A 125 10.84 -0.80 -1.91
CA ALA A 125 11.05 -0.28 -0.56
C ALA A 125 11.58 1.17 -0.53
N GLY A 126 12.27 1.61 -1.58
CA GLY A 126 12.80 2.97 -1.72
C GLY A 126 11.85 3.96 -2.42
N THR A 127 10.56 3.63 -2.59
CA THR A 127 9.61 4.44 -3.36
C THR A 127 8.60 5.18 -2.48
N ALA A 128 7.39 4.69 -2.27
CA ALA A 128 6.31 5.42 -1.60
C ALA A 128 6.65 5.96 -0.21
N PRO A 129 7.29 5.22 0.71
CA PRO A 129 7.68 5.77 2.00
C PRO A 129 8.64 6.94 1.88
N MET A 130 9.56 6.87 0.89
CA MET A 130 10.53 7.94 0.63
C MET A 130 9.88 9.16 -0.01
N ALA A 131 8.88 8.99 -0.88
CA ALA A 131 8.11 10.08 -1.46
C ALA A 131 7.34 10.88 -0.40
N MET A 132 6.73 10.19 0.58
CA MET A 132 6.06 10.84 1.71
C MET A 132 7.05 11.62 2.57
N ALA A 133 8.20 11.02 2.90
CA ALA A 133 9.25 11.68 3.67
C ALA A 133 9.83 12.89 2.92
N LEU A 134 10.07 12.76 1.62
CA LEU A 134 10.54 13.84 0.74
C LEU A 134 9.55 15.01 0.71
N THR A 135 8.25 14.72 0.70
CA THR A 135 7.21 15.75 0.78
C THR A 135 7.31 16.55 2.07
N GLY A 136 7.47 15.91 3.22
CA GLY A 136 7.65 16.58 4.50
C GLY A 136 8.98 17.38 4.60
N ASP A 137 10.02 16.96 3.86
CA ASP A 137 11.31 17.66 3.81
C ASP A 137 11.23 18.93 2.91
N LEU A 138 10.46 18.90 1.81
CA LEU A 138 10.39 19.98 0.80
C LEU A 138 9.26 20.98 1.04
N PHE A 139 8.16 20.58 1.62
CA PHE A 139 6.97 21.41 1.81
C PHE A 139 6.67 21.62 3.31
N LYS A 140 5.98 22.70 3.65
CA LYS A 140 5.62 23.04 5.04
C LYS A 140 4.17 23.46 5.17
N GLY A 141 3.57 23.20 6.33
CA GLY A 141 2.22 23.63 6.66
C GLY A 141 1.16 23.11 5.68
N GLY A 142 0.25 23.98 5.22
CA GLY A 142 -0.83 23.61 4.33
C GLY A 142 -0.39 23.06 2.98
N GLN A 143 0.77 23.45 2.46
CA GLN A 143 1.31 22.89 1.22
C GLN A 143 1.78 21.44 1.41
N GLU A 144 2.40 21.12 2.54
CA GLU A 144 2.79 19.75 2.89
C GLU A 144 1.58 18.81 2.89
N SER A 145 0.51 19.20 3.58
CA SER A 145 -0.72 18.41 3.63
C SER A 145 -1.35 18.21 2.26
N LYS A 146 -1.36 19.25 1.41
CA LYS A 146 -1.88 19.17 0.04
C LYS A 146 -1.07 18.20 -0.83
N VAL A 147 0.26 18.25 -0.75
CA VAL A 147 1.14 17.38 -1.55
C VAL A 147 1.09 15.94 -1.05
N LEU A 148 1.04 15.71 0.26
CA LEU A 148 0.79 14.38 0.84
C LEU A 148 -0.55 13.79 0.35
N GLY A 149 -1.59 14.61 0.27
CA GLY A 149 -2.88 14.21 -0.31
C GLY A 149 -2.75 13.78 -1.78
N ILE A 150 -1.97 14.48 -2.59
CA ILE A 150 -1.71 14.10 -4.00
C ILE A 150 -0.91 12.79 -4.08
N VAL A 151 0.10 12.60 -3.24
CA VAL A 151 0.90 11.36 -3.15
C VAL A 151 0.02 10.16 -2.81
N GLU A 152 -0.90 10.32 -1.85
CA GLU A 152 -1.83 9.24 -1.46
C GLU A 152 -2.91 9.01 -2.54
N ALA A 153 -3.41 10.06 -3.17
CA ALA A 153 -4.32 9.93 -4.31
C ALA A 153 -3.66 9.20 -5.49
N SER A 154 -2.38 9.47 -5.78
CA SER A 154 -1.62 8.76 -6.82
C SER A 154 -1.47 7.27 -6.47
N ASN A 155 -1.23 6.94 -5.20
CA ASN A 155 -1.19 5.56 -4.71
C ASN A 155 -2.54 4.86 -4.92
N GLY A 156 -3.63 5.50 -4.53
CA GLY A 156 -4.99 4.98 -4.71
C GLY A 156 -5.36 4.80 -6.18
N PHE A 157 -5.10 5.81 -7.01
CA PHE A 157 -5.34 5.77 -8.44
C PHE A 157 -4.54 4.65 -9.12
N GLY A 158 -3.27 4.50 -8.73
CA GLY A 158 -2.41 3.41 -9.19
C GLY A 158 -3.02 2.04 -8.94
N LYS A 159 -3.61 1.79 -7.76
CA LYS A 159 -4.27 0.52 -7.44
C LYS A 159 -5.41 0.21 -8.40
N VAL A 160 -6.24 1.21 -8.70
CA VAL A 160 -7.41 1.05 -9.57
C VAL A 160 -7.03 0.79 -11.02
N ILE A 161 -6.07 1.55 -11.55
CA ILE A 161 -5.69 1.42 -12.98
C ILE A 161 -4.76 0.23 -13.24
N SER A 162 -4.04 -0.26 -12.22
CA SER A 162 -3.04 -1.32 -12.39
C SER A 162 -3.59 -2.60 -13.03
N PRO A 163 -4.69 -3.21 -12.57
CA PRO A 163 -5.22 -4.41 -13.21
C PRO A 163 -5.67 -4.17 -14.65
N ILE A 164 -6.19 -2.97 -14.94
CA ILE A 164 -6.63 -2.58 -16.29
C ILE A 164 -5.42 -2.50 -17.22
N ILE A 165 -4.38 -1.77 -16.81
CA ILE A 165 -3.13 -1.65 -17.56
C ILE A 165 -2.46 -3.00 -17.72
N GLY A 166 -2.42 -3.83 -16.66
CA GLY A 166 -1.88 -5.19 -16.73
C GLY A 166 -2.59 -6.05 -17.75
N SER A 167 -3.93 -5.99 -17.78
CA SER A 167 -4.74 -6.70 -18.79
C SER A 167 -4.51 -6.19 -20.22
N LEU A 168 -4.34 -4.86 -20.39
CA LEU A 168 -4.04 -4.28 -21.71
C LEU A 168 -2.68 -4.76 -22.24
N PHE A 169 -1.63 -4.75 -21.40
CA PHE A 169 -0.33 -5.29 -21.81
C PHE A 169 -0.41 -6.79 -22.12
N ALA A 170 -1.22 -7.55 -21.40
CA ALA A 170 -1.41 -8.99 -21.62
C ALA A 170 -2.08 -9.32 -22.95
N LEU A 171 -2.73 -8.36 -23.63
CA LEU A 171 -3.24 -8.54 -25.00
C LEU A 171 -2.12 -8.70 -26.03
N LEU A 172 -0.96 -8.12 -25.80
CA LEU A 172 0.20 -8.27 -26.68
C LEU A 172 0.83 -9.67 -26.48
N PHE A 173 1.31 -9.90 -25.26
CA PHE A 173 1.82 -11.18 -24.76
C PHE A 173 1.82 -11.13 -23.24
N TRP A 174 1.66 -12.27 -22.57
CA TRP A 174 1.47 -12.33 -21.11
C TRP A 174 2.60 -11.67 -20.32
N TYR A 175 3.82 -11.67 -20.83
CA TYR A 175 4.99 -11.08 -20.17
C TYR A 175 5.24 -9.61 -20.54
N ALA A 176 4.43 -8.99 -21.40
CA ALA A 176 4.58 -7.58 -21.78
C ALA A 176 4.54 -6.63 -20.56
N VAL A 177 3.79 -7.01 -19.54
CA VAL A 177 3.70 -6.27 -18.28
C VAL A 177 5.06 -6.04 -17.62
N PHE A 178 6.01 -6.96 -17.78
CA PHE A 178 7.35 -6.81 -17.21
C PHE A 178 8.18 -5.74 -17.93
N PHE A 179 7.99 -5.56 -19.23
CA PHE A 179 8.62 -4.50 -20.01
C PHE A 179 8.02 -3.10 -19.76
N ALA A 180 6.81 -3.04 -19.23
CA ALA A 180 6.21 -1.76 -18.83
C ALA A 180 6.93 -1.12 -17.64
N PHE A 181 7.45 -1.92 -16.71
CA PHE A 181 8.11 -1.40 -15.50
C PHE A 181 9.34 -0.54 -15.78
N PRO A 182 10.32 -0.94 -16.59
CA PRO A 182 11.46 -0.08 -16.90
C PRO A 182 11.04 1.23 -17.57
N ILE A 183 9.99 1.23 -18.39
CA ILE A 183 9.48 2.45 -19.05
C ILE A 183 8.92 3.42 -18.00
N PHE A 184 8.05 2.93 -17.11
CA PHE A 184 7.47 3.75 -16.05
C PHE A 184 8.53 4.25 -15.07
N CYS A 185 9.49 3.38 -14.71
CA CYS A 185 10.61 3.78 -13.85
C CYS A 185 11.47 4.86 -14.50
N LEU A 186 11.78 4.73 -15.79
CA LEU A 186 12.56 5.73 -16.53
C LEU A 186 11.88 7.10 -16.48
N VAL A 187 10.59 7.16 -16.73
CA VAL A 187 9.81 8.41 -16.63
C VAL A 187 9.91 9.00 -15.22
N SER A 188 9.70 8.20 -14.18
CA SER A 188 9.76 8.67 -12.79
C SER A 188 11.19 9.09 -12.38
N ILE A 189 12.23 8.39 -12.85
CA ILE A 189 13.63 8.76 -12.64
C ILE A 189 13.91 10.12 -13.27
N LEU A 190 13.55 10.32 -14.54
CA LEU A 190 13.74 11.59 -15.23
C LEU A 190 13.02 12.73 -14.49
N LEU A 191 11.76 12.53 -14.15
CA LEU A 191 11.01 13.52 -13.37
C LEU A 191 11.70 13.83 -12.03
N THR A 192 12.13 12.81 -11.30
CA THR A 192 12.79 12.98 -9.99
C THR A 192 14.15 13.66 -10.11
N VAL A 193 14.96 13.29 -11.13
CA VAL A 193 16.29 13.85 -11.32
C VAL A 193 16.22 15.33 -11.71
N PHE A 194 15.32 15.70 -12.61
CA PHE A 194 15.26 17.06 -13.14
C PHE A 194 14.44 18.03 -12.29
N PHE A 195 13.35 17.57 -11.66
CA PHE A 195 12.40 18.45 -10.97
C PHE A 195 12.47 18.40 -9.44
N VAL A 196 13.06 17.36 -8.84
CA VAL A 196 13.22 17.31 -7.39
C VAL A 196 14.58 17.88 -7.00
N LYS A 197 14.57 19.04 -6.34
CA LYS A 197 15.76 19.68 -5.76
C LYS A 197 15.72 19.48 -4.25
N GLU A 198 16.60 18.63 -3.73
CA GLU A 198 16.72 18.36 -2.29
C GLU A 198 17.95 19.07 -1.72
N ASN A 199 17.77 19.80 -0.63
CA ASN A 199 18.88 20.39 0.11
C ASN A 199 19.51 19.31 1.01
N LYS A 200 20.86 19.28 1.06
CA LYS A 200 21.57 18.32 1.92
C LYS A 200 21.14 18.48 3.37
N LYS A 201 20.79 17.37 4.02
CA LYS A 201 20.46 17.36 5.46
C LYS A 201 21.68 17.75 6.28
N LYS A 202 21.45 18.61 7.30
CA LYS A 202 22.51 19.09 8.20
C LYS A 202 22.76 18.19 9.42
N SER A 203 21.92 17.22 9.70
CA SER A 203 22.03 16.35 10.88
C SER A 203 22.17 14.88 10.48
N ALA A 204 23.16 14.21 11.05
CA ALA A 204 23.33 12.78 10.91
C ALA A 204 22.24 12.03 11.73
N PRO A 205 21.67 10.95 11.19
CA PRO A 205 20.73 10.12 11.96
C PRO A 205 21.46 9.46 13.15
N PRO A 206 20.72 9.06 14.19
CA PRO A 206 21.30 8.36 15.32
C PRO A 206 21.95 7.03 14.86
N PRO A 207 23.00 6.56 15.54
CA PRO A 207 23.67 5.31 15.21
C PRO A 207 22.68 4.13 15.27
N PRO A 208 22.88 3.07 14.45
CA PRO A 208 21.94 1.95 14.30
C PRO A 208 21.52 1.29 15.62
N GLY A 209 22.43 1.20 16.59
CA GLY A 209 22.14 0.63 17.92
C GLY A 209 21.10 1.46 18.71
N LYS A 210 21.15 2.79 18.65
CA LYS A 210 20.14 3.65 19.27
C LYS A 210 18.80 3.55 18.56
N TYR A 211 18.83 3.32 17.25
CA TYR A 211 17.65 3.13 16.45
C TYR A 211 16.88 1.85 16.84
N VAL A 212 17.58 0.72 16.99
CA VAL A 212 17.01 -0.56 17.43
C VAL A 212 16.54 -0.51 18.89
N HIS A 213 17.33 0.11 19.79
CA HIS A 213 16.94 0.29 21.19
C HIS A 213 15.69 1.16 21.35
N GLY A 214 15.59 2.22 20.56
CA GLY A 214 14.40 3.07 20.51
C GLY A 214 13.14 2.28 20.13
N LEU A 215 13.25 1.33 19.19
CA LEU A 215 12.19 0.43 18.80
C LEU A 215 11.72 -0.47 19.95
N LEU A 216 12.67 -1.21 20.53
CA LEU A 216 12.36 -2.15 21.60
C LEU A 216 11.67 -1.43 22.78
N SER A 217 12.06 -0.18 23.06
CA SER A 217 11.42 0.65 24.09
C SER A 217 9.96 0.98 23.75
N VAL A 218 9.63 1.28 22.46
CA VAL A 218 8.25 1.55 22.03
C VAL A 218 7.40 0.29 22.17
N PHE A 219 7.90 -0.86 21.72
CA PHE A 219 7.17 -2.13 21.87
C PHE A 219 6.97 -2.54 23.33
N LYS A 220 7.93 -2.24 24.20
CA LYS A 220 7.80 -2.53 25.63
C LYS A 220 6.74 -1.63 26.32
N GLN A 221 6.60 -0.38 25.88
CA GLN A 221 5.67 0.58 26.44
C GLN A 221 4.26 0.53 25.85
N GLU A 222 4.17 0.40 24.51
CA GLU A 222 2.92 0.53 23.75
C GLU A 222 2.57 -0.79 22.99
N GLY A 223 3.24 -1.91 23.32
CA GLY A 223 3.27 -3.12 22.48
C GLY A 223 1.91 -3.74 22.16
N ARG A 224 0.97 -3.78 23.11
CA ARG A 224 -0.31 -4.48 22.92
C ARG A 224 -1.15 -3.87 21.80
N TRP A 225 -1.42 -2.57 21.87
CA TRP A 225 -2.23 -1.90 20.86
C TRP A 225 -1.47 -1.77 19.53
N LEU A 226 -0.16 -1.53 19.57
CA LEU A 226 0.68 -1.36 18.38
C LEU A 226 0.77 -2.65 17.56
N VAL A 227 1.01 -3.80 18.23
CA VAL A 227 1.02 -5.12 17.57
C VAL A 227 -0.37 -5.43 16.97
N THR A 228 -1.44 -5.10 17.69
CA THR A 228 -2.81 -5.28 17.18
C THR A 228 -3.08 -4.41 15.95
N ALA A 229 -2.64 -3.15 15.95
CA ALA A 229 -2.77 -2.27 14.80
C ALA A 229 -1.94 -2.78 13.59
N TYR A 230 -0.74 -3.30 13.84
CA TYR A 230 0.09 -3.92 12.80
C TYR A 230 -0.58 -5.17 12.22
N LEU A 231 -1.11 -6.02 13.08
CA LEU A 231 -1.84 -7.23 12.67
C LEU A 231 -3.08 -6.88 11.85
N ALA A 232 -3.86 -5.87 12.27
CA ALA A 232 -5.03 -5.41 11.54
C ALA A 232 -4.64 -4.88 10.14
N GLY A 233 -3.60 -4.07 10.03
CA GLY A 233 -3.10 -3.59 8.73
C GLY A 233 -2.57 -4.70 7.83
N ALA A 234 -1.86 -5.68 8.39
CA ALA A 234 -1.40 -6.86 7.66
C ALA A 234 -2.57 -7.73 7.19
N THR A 235 -3.58 -7.95 8.04
CA THR A 235 -4.79 -8.70 7.69
C THR A 235 -5.57 -8.03 6.56
N CYS A 236 -5.71 -6.71 6.57
CA CYS A 236 -6.33 -5.97 5.47
C CYS A 236 -5.64 -6.21 4.13
N LEU A 237 -4.31 -6.20 4.09
CA LEU A 237 -3.57 -6.44 2.84
C LEU A 237 -3.46 -7.93 2.49
N PHE A 238 -3.38 -8.80 3.47
CA PHE A 238 -3.45 -10.26 3.28
C PHE A 238 -4.75 -10.66 2.57
N THR A 239 -5.88 -10.19 3.10
CA THR A 239 -7.20 -10.49 2.52
C THR A 239 -7.38 -9.84 1.15
N LEU A 240 -6.95 -8.59 0.97
CA LEU A 240 -7.07 -7.87 -0.29
C LEU A 240 -6.30 -8.59 -1.41
N PHE A 241 -5.02 -8.89 -1.22
CA PHE A 241 -4.20 -9.52 -2.25
C PHE A 241 -4.53 -11.00 -2.42
N GLY A 242 -4.91 -11.70 -1.35
CA GLY A 242 -5.39 -13.07 -1.43
C GLY A 242 -6.67 -13.20 -2.25
N ILE A 243 -7.65 -12.33 -1.98
CA ILE A 243 -8.93 -12.36 -2.71
C ILE A 243 -8.80 -11.90 -4.16
N LEU A 244 -7.95 -10.92 -4.45
CA LEU A 244 -7.68 -10.51 -5.83
C LEU A 244 -6.99 -11.63 -6.63
N PHE A 245 -6.09 -12.38 -5.99
CA PHE A 245 -5.47 -13.57 -6.58
C PHE A 245 -6.52 -14.64 -6.91
N TYR A 246 -7.40 -14.94 -5.95
CA TYR A 246 -8.52 -15.86 -6.14
C TYR A 246 -9.49 -15.38 -7.22
N LEU A 247 -9.92 -14.11 -7.17
CA LEU A 247 -10.83 -13.52 -8.14
C LEU A 247 -10.28 -13.61 -9.55
N SER A 248 -8.99 -13.34 -9.75
CA SER A 248 -8.33 -13.46 -11.07
C SER A 248 -8.42 -14.87 -11.63
N ASP A 249 -8.20 -15.90 -10.80
CA ASP A 249 -8.28 -17.30 -11.21
C ASP A 249 -9.73 -17.74 -11.53
N VAL A 250 -10.68 -17.34 -10.70
CA VAL A 250 -12.11 -17.67 -10.85
C VAL A 250 -12.72 -16.98 -12.07
N LEU A 251 -12.39 -15.72 -12.33
CA LEU A 251 -12.88 -15.02 -13.53
C LEU A 251 -12.48 -15.76 -14.82
N GLU A 252 -11.24 -16.23 -14.89
CA GLU A 252 -10.76 -16.95 -16.06
C GLU A 252 -11.32 -18.37 -16.17
N LYS A 253 -11.28 -19.16 -15.08
CA LYS A 253 -11.66 -20.57 -15.10
C LYS A 253 -13.15 -20.82 -15.04
N SER A 254 -13.87 -20.11 -14.15
CA SER A 254 -15.28 -20.38 -13.90
C SER A 254 -16.21 -19.53 -14.74
N PHE A 255 -15.84 -18.26 -14.96
CA PHE A 255 -16.67 -17.31 -15.71
C PHE A 255 -16.20 -17.08 -17.15
N GLN A 256 -15.07 -17.66 -17.57
CA GLN A 256 -14.49 -17.50 -18.91
C GLN A 256 -14.26 -16.03 -19.29
N ILE A 257 -13.95 -15.19 -18.29
CA ILE A 257 -13.70 -13.76 -18.47
C ILE A 257 -12.19 -13.52 -18.42
N ASP A 258 -11.64 -13.03 -19.55
CA ASP A 258 -10.23 -12.67 -19.71
C ASP A 258 -10.07 -11.26 -20.30
N GLY A 259 -8.82 -10.85 -20.55
CA GLY A 259 -8.47 -9.58 -21.17
C GLY A 259 -8.89 -8.36 -20.34
N VAL A 260 -9.28 -7.29 -21.02
CA VAL A 260 -9.57 -5.99 -20.40
C VAL A 260 -10.75 -6.05 -19.44
N ILE A 261 -11.76 -6.86 -19.74
CA ILE A 261 -12.96 -7.03 -18.88
C ILE A 261 -12.55 -7.59 -17.52
N LYS A 262 -11.65 -8.57 -17.48
CA LYS A 262 -11.07 -9.11 -16.25
C LYS A 262 -10.37 -8.02 -15.44
N GLY A 263 -9.55 -7.18 -16.09
CA GLY A 263 -8.89 -6.04 -15.45
C GLY A 263 -9.87 -5.03 -14.85
N LEU A 264 -10.95 -4.71 -15.57
CA LEU A 264 -12.02 -3.82 -15.09
C LEU A 264 -12.73 -4.40 -13.87
N ILE A 265 -13.05 -5.68 -13.88
CA ILE A 265 -13.70 -6.34 -12.74
C ILE A 265 -12.78 -6.36 -11.51
N LEU A 266 -11.49 -6.67 -11.70
CA LEU A 266 -10.49 -6.62 -10.63
C LEU A 266 -10.29 -5.20 -10.06
N ALA A 267 -10.56 -4.17 -10.86
CA ALA A 267 -10.48 -2.78 -10.41
C ALA A 267 -11.65 -2.36 -9.51
N ILE A 268 -12.80 -3.03 -9.56
CA ILE A 268 -14.00 -2.65 -8.78
C ILE A 268 -13.74 -2.68 -7.26
N PRO A 269 -13.24 -3.78 -6.64
CA PRO A 269 -12.91 -3.80 -5.23
C PRO A 269 -11.87 -2.74 -4.85
N LEU A 270 -10.85 -2.52 -5.69
CA LEU A 270 -9.81 -1.53 -5.47
C LEU A 270 -10.34 -0.10 -5.55
N LEU A 271 -11.29 0.17 -6.44
CA LEU A 271 -11.97 1.46 -6.56
C LEU A 271 -12.80 1.74 -5.30
N CYS A 272 -13.61 0.79 -4.85
CA CYS A 272 -14.40 0.91 -3.63
C CYS A 272 -13.51 1.17 -2.41
N MET A 273 -12.41 0.41 -2.27
CA MET A 273 -11.42 0.65 -1.21
C MET A 273 -10.82 2.06 -1.31
N THR A 274 -10.44 2.51 -2.50
CA THR A 274 -9.76 3.81 -2.70
C THR A 274 -10.70 4.97 -2.37
N ILE A 275 -11.93 4.93 -2.86
CA ILE A 275 -12.96 5.95 -2.57
C ILE A 275 -13.23 6.00 -1.07
N THR A 276 -13.46 4.84 -0.44
CA THR A 276 -13.71 4.76 1.00
C THR A 276 -12.52 5.24 1.81
N SER A 277 -11.30 4.87 1.45
CA SER A 277 -10.07 5.34 2.12
C SER A 277 -9.92 6.86 2.03
N TYR A 278 -10.21 7.45 0.88
CA TYR A 278 -10.18 8.91 0.71
C TYR A 278 -11.22 9.62 1.58
N MET A 279 -12.47 9.15 1.55
CA MET A 279 -13.56 9.70 2.37
C MET A 279 -13.27 9.57 3.87
N THR A 280 -12.76 8.41 4.28
CA THR A 280 -12.38 8.15 5.68
C THR A 280 -11.23 9.07 6.09
N GLY A 281 -10.13 9.08 5.34
CA GLY A 281 -8.95 9.90 5.63
C GLY A 281 -9.25 11.40 5.76
N SER A 282 -10.19 11.92 4.95
CA SER A 282 -10.60 13.32 5.00
C SER A 282 -11.43 13.69 6.24
N LYS A 283 -12.09 12.72 6.89
CA LYS A 283 -13.04 12.95 8.00
C LYS A 283 -12.50 12.64 9.38
N ILE A 284 -11.44 11.84 9.50
CA ILE A 284 -10.95 11.35 10.81
C ILE A 284 -10.30 12.43 11.69
N MET A 285 -9.81 13.55 11.14
CA MET A 285 -9.34 14.78 11.83
C MET A 285 -8.62 14.54 13.18
N GLN A 286 -7.79 13.50 13.30
CA GLN A 286 -7.11 13.09 14.55
C GLN A 286 -8.02 12.62 15.70
N ASN A 287 -9.29 12.36 15.44
CA ASN A 287 -10.20 11.78 16.42
C ASN A 287 -9.91 10.29 16.63
N HIS A 288 -9.19 9.98 17.71
CA HIS A 288 -8.76 8.61 18.02
C HIS A 288 -9.94 7.66 18.29
N SER A 289 -11.02 8.15 18.90
CA SER A 289 -12.24 7.36 19.15
C SER A 289 -12.91 6.97 17.83
N LEU A 290 -13.07 7.92 16.89
CA LEU A 290 -13.61 7.66 15.56
C LEU A 290 -12.73 6.68 14.79
N MET A 291 -11.40 6.85 14.84
CA MET A 291 -10.46 5.92 14.20
C MET A 291 -10.63 4.49 14.69
N LYS A 292 -10.72 4.30 16.03
CA LYS A 292 -10.97 2.97 16.63
C LYS A 292 -12.28 2.37 16.13
N ILE A 293 -13.37 3.12 16.16
CA ILE A 293 -14.69 2.67 15.69
C ILE A 293 -14.60 2.24 14.22
N LEU A 294 -13.98 3.03 13.35
CA LEU A 294 -13.86 2.73 11.92
C LEU A 294 -12.97 1.52 11.64
N ILE A 295 -11.89 1.30 12.42
CA ILE A 295 -11.05 0.10 12.33
C ILE A 295 -11.89 -1.14 12.65
N VAL A 296 -12.61 -1.12 13.76
CA VAL A 296 -13.43 -2.24 14.24
C VAL A 296 -14.58 -2.53 13.27
N THR A 297 -15.32 -1.49 12.88
CA THR A 297 -16.40 -1.59 11.89
C THR A 297 -15.90 -2.14 10.56
N GLY A 298 -14.75 -1.65 10.07
CA GLY A 298 -14.14 -2.14 8.83
C GLY A 298 -13.81 -3.63 8.88
N LEU A 299 -13.20 -4.10 9.98
CA LEU A 299 -12.86 -5.51 10.16
C LEU A 299 -14.11 -6.41 10.29
N PHE A 300 -15.13 -5.98 11.01
CA PHE A 300 -16.41 -6.74 11.09
C PHE A 300 -17.19 -6.71 9.78
N LEU A 301 -17.12 -5.62 9.01
CA LEU A 301 -17.70 -5.57 7.67
C LEU A 301 -17.00 -6.57 6.74
N MET A 302 -15.68 -6.69 6.81
CA MET A 302 -14.92 -7.72 6.10
C MET A 302 -15.36 -9.12 6.54
N THR A 303 -15.52 -9.36 7.85
CA THR A 303 -15.99 -10.64 8.41
C THR A 303 -17.34 -11.03 7.84
N ALA A 304 -18.31 -10.12 7.90
CA ALA A 304 -19.65 -10.36 7.37
C ALA A 304 -19.63 -10.63 5.87
N SER A 305 -18.85 -9.84 5.11
CA SER A 305 -18.71 -10.03 3.67
C SER A 305 -18.12 -11.40 3.33
N PHE A 306 -17.05 -11.83 4.00
CA PHE A 306 -16.44 -13.14 3.72
C PHE A 306 -17.34 -14.30 4.16
N ALA A 307 -18.08 -14.17 5.25
CA ALA A 307 -19.05 -15.18 5.67
C ALA A 307 -20.21 -15.35 4.66
N VAL A 308 -20.69 -14.24 4.11
CA VAL A 308 -21.79 -14.23 3.14
C VAL A 308 -21.35 -14.72 1.75
N LEU A 309 -20.07 -14.55 1.37
CA LEU A 309 -19.52 -15.03 0.08
C LEU A 309 -19.63 -16.53 -0.13
N VAL A 310 -19.79 -17.31 0.94
CA VAL A 310 -20.02 -18.76 0.86
C VAL A 310 -21.28 -19.09 0.05
N PHE A 311 -22.30 -18.25 0.14
CA PHE A 311 -23.62 -18.47 -0.46
C PHE A 311 -23.74 -17.97 -1.90
N PHE A 312 -22.79 -17.18 -2.39
CA PHE A 312 -22.89 -16.57 -3.72
C PHE A 312 -21.97 -17.25 -4.73
N GLU A 313 -22.59 -17.83 -5.78
CA GLU A 313 -21.88 -18.43 -6.92
C GLU A 313 -21.98 -17.58 -8.18
N SER A 314 -23.03 -16.77 -8.32
CA SER A 314 -23.20 -15.87 -9.46
C SER A 314 -22.28 -14.65 -9.39
N LEU A 315 -21.83 -14.18 -10.54
CA LEU A 315 -20.79 -13.17 -10.70
C LEU A 315 -21.13 -11.85 -10.01
N ILE A 316 -22.34 -11.33 -10.19
CA ILE A 316 -22.73 -9.99 -9.71
C ILE A 316 -22.80 -9.94 -8.18
N PRO A 317 -23.54 -10.81 -7.46
CA PRO A 317 -23.53 -10.83 -6.00
C PRO A 317 -22.14 -11.10 -5.43
N PHE A 318 -21.34 -11.95 -6.08
CA PHE A 318 -19.99 -12.27 -5.69
C PHE A 318 -19.10 -11.02 -5.72
N ILE A 319 -19.04 -10.29 -6.84
CA ILE A 319 -18.23 -9.07 -6.97
C ILE A 319 -18.74 -7.97 -6.04
N SER A 320 -20.07 -7.81 -5.89
CA SER A 320 -20.66 -6.81 -5.00
C SER A 320 -20.26 -7.04 -3.54
N THR A 321 -20.25 -8.29 -3.10
CA THR A 321 -19.84 -8.63 -1.72
C THR A 321 -18.33 -8.48 -1.53
N LEU A 322 -17.51 -8.78 -2.54
CA LEU A 322 -16.07 -8.48 -2.53
C LEU A 322 -15.81 -6.96 -2.47
N ALA A 323 -16.55 -6.18 -3.22
CA ALA A 323 -16.47 -4.72 -3.16
C ALA A 323 -16.81 -4.22 -1.74
N LEU A 324 -17.81 -4.82 -1.08
CA LEU A 324 -18.17 -4.49 0.30
C LEU A 324 -17.05 -4.84 1.29
N SER A 325 -16.37 -5.99 1.14
CA SER A 325 -15.19 -6.31 1.95
C SER A 325 -14.07 -5.29 1.77
N SER A 326 -13.90 -4.78 0.54
CA SER A 326 -12.92 -3.75 0.22
C SER A 326 -13.26 -2.38 0.78
N VAL A 327 -14.55 -2.06 0.95
CA VAL A 327 -15.02 -0.91 1.75
C VAL A 327 -14.54 -1.05 3.20
N GLY A 328 -14.66 -2.23 3.80
CA GLY A 328 -14.12 -2.51 5.15
C GLY A 328 -12.62 -2.23 5.26
N THR A 329 -11.85 -2.69 4.28
CA THR A 329 -10.41 -2.37 4.16
C THR A 329 -10.17 -0.85 4.04
N GLY A 330 -10.99 -0.17 3.25
CA GLY A 330 -10.93 1.30 3.04
C GLY A 330 -11.26 2.11 4.29
N LEU A 331 -12.11 1.61 5.19
CA LEU A 331 -12.36 2.21 6.50
C LEU A 331 -11.18 2.01 7.45
N ALA A 332 -10.63 0.80 7.50
CA ALA A 332 -9.61 0.43 8.48
C ALA A 332 -8.22 1.03 8.19
N LEU A 333 -7.70 0.90 6.95
CA LEU A 333 -6.31 1.24 6.64
C LEU A 333 -5.92 2.70 6.92
N PRO A 334 -6.67 3.74 6.50
CA PRO A 334 -6.29 5.13 6.80
C PRO A 334 -6.35 5.44 8.30
N CYS A 335 -7.30 4.82 9.02
CA CYS A 335 -7.40 4.97 10.47
C CYS A 335 -6.20 4.34 11.18
N ILE A 336 -5.77 3.14 10.80
CA ILE A 336 -4.59 2.47 11.37
C ILE A 336 -3.34 3.29 11.07
N ASN A 337 -3.16 3.78 9.84
CA ASN A 337 -2.03 4.64 9.46
C ASN A 337 -1.96 5.89 10.35
N SER A 338 -3.08 6.61 10.48
CA SER A 338 -3.16 7.84 11.28
C SER A 338 -2.99 7.56 12.77
N PHE A 339 -3.55 6.47 13.27
CA PHE A 339 -3.42 6.07 14.67
C PHE A 339 -1.97 5.77 15.05
N ILE A 340 -1.26 4.99 14.22
CA ILE A 340 0.16 4.67 14.42
C ILE A 340 1.02 5.93 14.33
N THR A 341 0.82 6.79 13.33
CA THR A 341 1.62 8.00 13.14
C THR A 341 1.36 9.07 14.18
N GLY A 342 0.13 9.16 14.69
CA GLY A 342 -0.28 10.13 15.70
C GLY A 342 0.10 9.78 17.13
N SER A 343 0.19 8.47 17.42
CA SER A 343 0.43 7.98 18.81
C SER A 343 1.91 7.93 19.20
N VAL A 344 2.85 8.17 18.29
CA VAL A 344 4.29 8.07 18.54
C VAL A 344 4.97 9.41 18.33
N GLY A 345 5.87 9.78 19.27
CA GLY A 345 6.67 11.01 19.19
C GLY A 345 7.47 11.13 17.87
N LYS A 346 7.74 12.37 17.46
CA LYS A 346 8.39 12.67 16.16
C LYS A 346 9.68 11.90 15.90
N GLU A 347 10.51 11.69 16.95
CA GLU A 347 11.79 10.96 16.81
C GLU A 347 11.65 9.48 16.48
N LYS A 348 10.59 8.84 16.97
CA LYS A 348 10.35 7.40 16.81
C LYS A 348 9.37 7.08 15.66
N ARG A 349 8.68 8.11 15.12
CA ARG A 349 7.61 7.97 14.11
C ARG A 349 8.09 7.30 12.84
N GLY A 350 9.21 7.75 12.27
CA GLY A 350 9.74 7.21 11.02
C GLY A 350 10.01 5.70 11.10
N PHE A 351 10.52 5.26 12.24
CA PHE A 351 10.84 3.86 12.45
C PHE A 351 9.59 2.98 12.63
N VAL A 352 8.66 3.42 13.49
CA VAL A 352 7.41 2.68 13.74
C VAL A 352 6.57 2.58 12.46
N THR A 353 6.53 3.64 11.64
CA THR A 353 5.83 3.60 10.35
C THR A 353 6.55 2.74 9.31
N SER A 354 7.88 2.72 9.28
CA SER A 354 8.63 1.81 8.40
C SER A 354 8.38 0.34 8.74
N LEU A 355 8.41 0.00 10.04
CA LEU A 355 8.11 -1.35 10.48
C LEU A 355 6.66 -1.75 10.20
N TYR A 356 5.70 -0.83 10.38
CA TYR A 356 4.32 -1.05 9.96
C TYR A 356 4.22 -1.34 8.46
N GLY A 357 4.95 -0.57 7.64
CA GLY A 357 5.07 -0.83 6.20
C GLY A 357 5.57 -2.24 5.91
N SER A 358 6.62 -2.69 6.60
CA SER A 358 7.17 -4.05 6.47
C SER A 358 6.13 -5.12 6.82
N VAL A 359 5.44 -4.98 7.95
CA VAL A 359 4.42 -5.94 8.39
C VAL A 359 3.24 -6.00 7.42
N ARG A 360 2.84 -4.86 6.84
CA ARG A 360 1.83 -4.81 5.77
C ARG A 360 2.27 -5.59 4.53
N PHE A 361 3.52 -5.45 4.11
CA PHE A 361 4.06 -6.21 2.97
C PHE A 361 4.18 -7.71 3.27
N LEU A 362 4.39 -8.12 4.53
CA LEU A 362 4.26 -9.54 4.91
C LEU A 362 2.82 -10.03 4.74
N GLY A 363 1.80 -9.21 5.04
CA GLY A 363 0.41 -9.51 4.72
C GLY A 363 0.22 -9.76 3.22
N VAL A 364 0.71 -8.87 2.36
CA VAL A 364 0.68 -9.06 0.90
C VAL A 364 1.39 -10.33 0.47
N ALA A 365 2.55 -10.64 1.08
CA ALA A 365 3.35 -11.82 0.76
C ALA A 365 2.62 -13.14 1.05
N LEU A 366 1.89 -13.20 2.14
CA LEU A 366 1.19 -14.40 2.60
C LEU A 366 -0.18 -14.59 1.92
N GLY A 367 -0.80 -13.51 1.44
CA GLY A 367 -2.14 -13.57 0.83
C GLY A 367 -2.24 -14.58 -0.30
N PRO A 368 -1.56 -14.41 -1.44
CA PRO A 368 -1.68 -15.29 -2.59
C PRO A 368 -1.36 -16.77 -2.33
N PRO A 369 -0.25 -17.15 -1.64
CA PRO A 369 0.03 -18.56 -1.39
C PRO A 369 -0.98 -19.23 -0.45
N VAL A 370 -1.42 -18.54 0.60
CA VAL A 370 -2.42 -19.09 1.52
C VAL A 370 -3.77 -19.24 0.83
N TYR A 371 -4.21 -18.24 0.08
CA TYR A 371 -5.44 -18.35 -0.72
C TYR A 371 -5.32 -19.41 -1.81
N GLY A 372 -4.18 -19.52 -2.48
CA GLY A 372 -3.91 -20.58 -3.46
C GLY A 372 -3.99 -21.99 -2.86
N TRP A 373 -3.52 -22.17 -1.62
CA TRP A 373 -3.65 -23.42 -0.88
C TRP A 373 -5.10 -23.67 -0.41
N LEU A 374 -5.74 -22.68 0.18
CA LEU A 374 -7.11 -22.79 0.68
C LEU A 374 -8.14 -23.04 -0.44
N MET A 375 -7.99 -22.37 -1.59
CA MET A 375 -8.89 -22.57 -2.74
C MET A 375 -8.77 -23.98 -3.34
N ALA A 376 -7.59 -24.60 -3.26
CA ALA A 376 -7.39 -25.97 -3.68
C ALA A 376 -8.03 -26.99 -2.73
N TRP A 377 -8.18 -26.63 -1.45
CA TRP A 377 -8.83 -27.47 -0.44
C TRP A 377 -10.35 -27.31 -0.45
N SER A 378 -10.85 -26.10 -0.25
CA SER A 378 -12.29 -25.82 -0.24
C SER A 378 -12.57 -24.33 -0.39
N ARG A 379 -13.45 -23.96 -1.33
CA ARG A 379 -13.96 -22.59 -1.48
C ARG A 379 -14.63 -22.09 -0.20
N THR A 380 -15.52 -22.89 0.38
CA THR A 380 -16.19 -22.59 1.65
C THR A 380 -15.21 -22.45 2.80
N GLY A 381 -14.25 -23.38 2.91
CA GLY A 381 -13.19 -23.33 3.91
C GLY A 381 -12.33 -22.07 3.80
N MET A 382 -12.02 -21.63 2.59
CA MET A 382 -11.26 -20.40 2.33
C MET A 382 -12.01 -19.16 2.84
N PHE A 383 -13.29 -19.00 2.51
CA PHE A 383 -14.06 -17.84 2.96
C PHE A 383 -14.32 -17.85 4.46
N LEU A 384 -14.66 -19.02 5.06
CA LEU A 384 -14.91 -19.11 6.49
C LEU A 384 -13.63 -18.89 7.32
N SER A 385 -12.48 -19.41 6.88
CA SER A 385 -11.20 -19.16 7.58
C SER A 385 -10.80 -17.69 7.48
N THR A 386 -11.06 -17.04 6.35
CA THR A 386 -10.83 -15.60 6.19
C THR A 386 -11.77 -14.77 7.07
N ALA A 387 -13.06 -15.15 7.14
CA ALA A 387 -14.03 -14.53 8.04
C ALA A 387 -13.62 -14.70 9.50
N ALA A 388 -13.19 -15.90 9.91
CA ALA A 388 -12.69 -16.16 11.26
C ALA A 388 -11.45 -15.32 11.59
N LEU A 389 -10.48 -15.20 10.67
CA LEU A 389 -9.30 -14.37 10.85
C LEU A 389 -9.68 -12.88 11.05
N THR A 390 -10.51 -12.32 10.17
CA THR A 390 -10.94 -10.92 10.27
C THR A 390 -11.78 -10.67 11.51
N PHE A 391 -12.60 -11.63 11.95
CA PHE A 391 -13.36 -11.58 13.20
C PHE A 391 -12.44 -11.53 14.41
N VAL A 392 -11.48 -12.45 14.52
CA VAL A 392 -10.53 -12.48 15.64
C VAL A 392 -9.70 -11.18 15.70
N VAL A 393 -9.22 -10.71 14.56
CA VAL A 393 -8.47 -9.45 14.52
C VAL A 393 -9.35 -8.25 14.85
N GLY A 394 -10.64 -8.28 14.46
CA GLY A 394 -11.63 -7.28 14.84
C GLY A 394 -11.89 -7.24 16.35
N LEU A 395 -12.02 -8.42 16.99
CA LEU A 395 -12.13 -8.53 18.43
C LEU A 395 -10.87 -8.01 19.15
N LEU A 396 -9.69 -8.40 18.67
CA LEU A 396 -8.42 -7.89 19.23
C LEU A 396 -8.33 -6.36 19.09
N ALA A 397 -8.74 -5.80 17.95
CA ALA A 397 -8.76 -4.37 17.74
C ALA A 397 -9.74 -3.66 18.70
N MET A 398 -10.93 -4.23 18.90
CA MET A 398 -11.92 -3.71 19.82
C MET A 398 -11.43 -3.71 21.28
N LEU A 399 -10.75 -4.78 21.70
CA LEU A 399 -10.31 -4.98 23.10
C LEU A 399 -8.98 -4.30 23.40
N LEU A 400 -8.01 -4.30 22.48
CA LEU A 400 -6.62 -3.91 22.76
C LEU A 400 -6.24 -2.53 22.23
N ILE A 401 -6.97 -1.97 21.26
CA ILE A 401 -6.76 -0.58 20.84
C ILE A 401 -7.46 0.33 21.84
N HIS A 402 -6.65 0.92 22.74
CA HIS A 402 -7.15 1.87 23.75
C HIS A 402 -6.95 3.31 23.28
N VAL A 403 -7.99 4.12 23.41
CA VAL A 403 -7.92 5.57 23.20
C VAL A 403 -7.50 6.20 24.52
N LYS A 404 -6.33 6.86 24.54
CA LYS A 404 -5.90 7.62 25.73
C LYS A 404 -6.87 8.80 25.94
N LYS A 405 -7.57 8.86 27.04
CA LYS A 405 -8.54 9.93 27.42
C LYS A 405 -7.97 11.35 27.41
N GLU A 406 -6.66 11.52 27.60
CA GLU A 406 -6.01 12.85 27.61
C GLU A 406 -6.16 13.69 26.34
N ALA A 407 -6.51 13.07 25.21
CA ALA A 407 -6.76 13.80 23.97
C ALA A 407 -8.21 14.34 23.88
N GLU A 408 -9.16 13.70 24.54
CA GLU A 408 -10.55 14.16 24.58
C GLU A 408 -10.75 15.33 25.53
N ASP A 409 -10.08 15.34 26.69
CA ASP A 409 -10.14 16.46 27.63
C ASP A 409 -9.53 17.74 27.04
N LYS A 410 -8.41 17.65 26.31
CA LYS A 410 -7.84 18.81 25.61
C LYS A 410 -8.68 19.31 24.44
N ALA A 411 -9.40 18.44 23.75
CA ALA A 411 -10.32 18.84 22.68
C ALA A 411 -11.61 19.48 23.26
N ALA A 412 -12.12 18.95 24.36
CA ALA A 412 -13.25 19.52 25.08
C ALA A 412 -12.92 20.89 25.69
N ASP A 413 -11.77 21.03 26.34
CA ASP A 413 -11.29 22.32 26.88
C ASP A 413 -11.09 23.37 25.80
N THR A 414 -10.55 22.98 24.64
CA THR A 414 -10.36 23.92 23.52
C THR A 414 -11.69 24.34 22.90
N LEU A 415 -12.67 23.46 22.88
CA LEU A 415 -14.03 23.76 22.38
C LEU A 415 -14.79 24.65 23.39
N PHE A 416 -14.69 24.37 24.66
CA PHE A 416 -15.27 25.20 25.74
C PHE A 416 -14.65 26.63 25.75
N THR A 417 -13.33 26.71 25.60
CA THR A 417 -12.62 28.02 25.56
C THR A 417 -13.00 28.82 24.29
N ARG A 418 -13.23 28.18 23.17
CA ARG A 418 -13.71 28.87 21.94
C ARG A 418 -15.17 29.31 22.03
N LEU A 419 -16.01 28.54 22.72
CA LEU A 419 -17.42 28.91 22.92
C LEU A 419 -17.56 30.05 23.91
N GLN A 420 -16.70 30.15 24.93
CA GLN A 420 -16.68 31.29 25.85
C GLN A 420 -16.15 32.57 25.22
N MET A 421 -15.19 32.51 24.26
CA MET A 421 -14.69 33.70 23.55
C MET A 421 -15.64 34.23 22.48
N HIS A 422 -16.72 33.51 22.13
CA HIS A 422 -17.79 33.99 21.24
C HIS A 422 -19.04 34.48 22.00
N SER A 423 -19.05 34.41 23.31
CA SER A 423 -20.17 34.87 24.16
C SER A 423 -19.86 36.16 24.95
N GLU A 424 -18.65 36.71 24.81
CA GLU A 424 -18.25 38.08 25.20
C GLU A 424 -18.12 38.96 23.92
#